data_d9d21667a994dc5d418b4d888ca2356f
#
_entry.id   d9d21667a994dc5d418b4d888ca2356f
#
_cell.length_a   1.000
_cell.length_b   1.000
_cell.length_c   1.000
_cell.angle_alpha   90.00
_cell.angle_beta   90.00
_cell.angle_gamma   90.00
#
_symmetry.space_group_name_H-M   'P 1'
#
loop_
_entity.id
_entity.type
_entity.pdbx_description
1 polymer ?
#
loop_
_entity_poly.entity_id
_entity_poly.type
_entity_poly.pdbx_seq_one_letter_code
_entity_poly.pdbx_strand_id
1 'polypeptide(L)'
;MGRIAMGLLGAATIAMGAGATAQQTPPPGRITTPEGAVMNSASDLAYRPGQLTPEQLNSSTANLFTGPSANVFRRYPRDKTDAMVKFYTGALALKSLSPIQLTATQQMLLTGVGHGQIKLSAGQQGNRKYDMAGGVTGGTGIRYFRLTFPDKKTVLDRFATAGFAAPKFAKQGDGTEATLVTDPGGFPIEIVIKPGAKDGSNDGVGVGINSSNLEVSRKFYRTFVGLDERKPIKDKLLGLTLYPFGRGETTLYLYHAGKNAHPDNGSAGIQYVVSDSPLADAKAKARHIAVETPLNRLAGFNLITVWLNDPDGVTNYYAQLGPRPAPAQAASGN
;
A
#
# COMPACT_ATOMS: atom_id res chain seq x y z
N MET A 1 -32.37 -70.40 17.42
CA MET A 1 -33.39 -69.63 16.68
C MET A 1 -33.47 -68.25 17.29
N GLY A 2 -32.66 -67.34 16.86
CA GLY A 2 -32.53 -66.00 17.39
C GLY A 2 -32.95 -64.95 16.32
N ARG A 3 -33.94 -64.14 16.68
CA ARG A 3 -34.39 -63.02 15.86
C ARG A 3 -33.45 -61.83 16.05
N ILE A 4 -32.86 -61.34 14.97
CA ILE A 4 -32.05 -60.13 14.93
C ILE A 4 -33.01 -58.96 14.66
N ALA A 5 -33.09 -58.02 15.59
CA ALA A 5 -33.80 -56.75 15.45
C ALA A 5 -32.93 -55.74 14.70
N MET A 6 -33.43 -55.27 13.58
CA MET A 6 -32.82 -54.20 12.79
C MET A 6 -33.19 -52.84 13.40
N GLY A 7 -32.25 -52.15 13.99
CA GLY A 7 -32.44 -50.77 14.45
C GLY A 7 -32.25 -49.77 13.30
N LEU A 8 -33.25 -48.95 13.04
CA LEU A 8 -33.16 -47.77 12.16
C LEU A 8 -32.28 -46.69 12.83
N LEU A 9 -31.18 -46.37 12.20
CA LEU A 9 -30.43 -45.11 12.49
C LEU A 9 -31.11 -43.98 11.73
N GLY A 10 -31.74 -43.10 12.44
CA GLY A 10 -32.21 -41.81 11.92
C GLY A 10 -31.03 -40.87 11.69
N ALA A 11 -30.81 -40.46 10.46
CA ALA A 11 -29.84 -39.40 10.12
C ALA A 11 -30.44 -38.06 10.52
N ALA A 12 -29.88 -37.45 11.58
CA ALA A 12 -30.14 -36.06 11.94
C ALA A 12 -29.33 -35.15 11.03
N THR A 13 -29.97 -34.51 10.08
CA THR A 13 -29.41 -33.43 9.27
C THR A 13 -29.25 -32.18 10.15
N ILE A 14 -28.02 -31.89 10.56
CA ILE A 14 -27.71 -30.63 11.20
C ILE A 14 -27.59 -29.59 10.09
N ALA A 15 -28.61 -28.75 9.94
CA ALA A 15 -28.58 -27.55 9.15
C ALA A 15 -27.64 -26.57 9.84
N MET A 16 -26.40 -26.46 9.34
CA MET A 16 -25.49 -25.37 9.71
C MET A 16 -26.06 -24.09 9.07
N GLY A 17 -26.80 -23.33 9.86
CA GLY A 17 -27.16 -21.97 9.54
C GLY A 17 -25.86 -21.15 9.47
N ALA A 18 -25.57 -20.62 8.28
CA ALA A 18 -24.54 -19.58 8.10
C ALA A 18 -25.04 -18.35 8.89
N GLY A 19 -24.67 -18.27 10.16
CA GLY A 19 -24.82 -17.07 10.97
C GLY A 19 -23.95 -15.99 10.34
N ALA A 20 -24.57 -15.02 9.69
CA ALA A 20 -23.96 -13.74 9.43
C ALA A 20 -23.50 -13.21 10.78
N THR A 21 -22.19 -13.20 11.03
CA THR A 21 -21.61 -12.55 12.20
C THR A 21 -21.95 -11.07 12.07
N ALA A 22 -22.94 -10.63 12.82
CA ALA A 22 -23.26 -9.21 12.96
C ALA A 22 -21.98 -8.49 13.34
N GLN A 23 -21.55 -7.57 12.50
CA GLN A 23 -20.38 -6.74 12.75
C GLN A 23 -20.68 -5.92 13.99
N GLN A 24 -20.10 -6.32 15.13
CA GLN A 24 -20.32 -5.65 16.40
C GLN A 24 -19.85 -4.22 16.28
N THR A 25 -20.71 -3.26 16.57
CA THR A 25 -20.36 -1.84 16.65
C THR A 25 -19.21 -1.68 17.63
N PRO A 26 -18.09 -1.05 17.21
CA PRO A 26 -16.95 -0.89 18.12
C PRO A 26 -17.35 -0.14 19.39
N PRO A 27 -16.74 -0.42 20.53
CA PRO A 27 -16.96 0.36 21.76
C PRO A 27 -16.73 1.87 21.51
N PRO A 28 -17.36 2.78 22.28
CA PRO A 28 -17.13 4.21 22.17
C PRO A 28 -15.63 4.55 22.17
N GLY A 29 -15.20 5.41 21.24
CA GLY A 29 -13.79 5.76 21.07
C GLY A 29 -12.94 4.73 20.30
N ARG A 30 -13.53 3.68 19.76
CA ARG A 30 -12.87 2.69 18.90
C ARG A 30 -13.27 2.89 17.43
N ILE A 31 -12.35 2.52 16.54
CA ILE A 31 -12.51 2.54 15.09
C ILE A 31 -12.14 1.16 14.58
N THR A 32 -12.96 0.59 13.70
CA THR A 32 -12.60 -0.64 12.99
C THR A 32 -12.11 -0.26 11.60
N THR A 33 -10.90 -0.70 11.25
CA THR A 33 -10.34 -0.51 9.91
C THR A 33 -11.02 -1.46 8.90
N PRO A 34 -10.90 -1.20 7.58
CA PRO A 34 -11.40 -2.12 6.55
C PRO A 34 -10.85 -3.54 6.67
N GLU A 35 -9.66 -3.71 7.28
CA GLU A 35 -9.06 -5.02 7.56
C GLU A 35 -9.63 -5.70 8.81
N GLY A 36 -10.51 -5.04 9.53
CA GLY A 36 -11.06 -5.57 10.78
C GLY A 36 -10.20 -5.31 12.02
N ALA A 37 -9.10 -4.56 11.92
CA ALA A 37 -8.32 -4.15 13.08
C ALA A 37 -9.06 -3.08 13.90
N VAL A 38 -9.06 -3.23 15.22
CA VAL A 38 -9.68 -2.27 16.13
C VAL A 38 -8.63 -1.30 16.67
N MET A 39 -8.82 -0.02 16.40
CA MET A 39 -7.94 1.09 16.74
C MET A 39 -8.60 2.02 17.76
N ASN A 40 -7.81 2.83 18.47
CA ASN A 40 -8.34 3.92 19.28
C ASN A 40 -8.61 5.14 18.41
N SER A 41 -9.74 5.81 18.61
CA SER A 41 -10.00 7.11 17.98
C SER A 41 -8.95 8.14 18.41
N ALA A 42 -8.58 9.04 17.51
CA ALA A 42 -7.77 10.22 17.77
C ALA A 42 -8.53 11.52 17.40
N SER A 43 -9.85 11.48 17.39
CA SER A 43 -10.69 12.62 17.05
C SER A 43 -10.49 13.84 17.95
N ASP A 44 -9.99 13.63 19.17
CA ASP A 44 -9.58 14.71 20.10
C ASP A 44 -8.40 15.54 19.55
N LEU A 45 -7.62 15.02 18.61
CA LEU A 45 -6.53 15.70 17.93
C LEU A 45 -6.99 16.46 16.66
N ALA A 46 -8.22 16.25 16.21
CA ALA A 46 -8.73 16.93 15.01
C ALA A 46 -8.73 18.45 15.18
N TYR A 47 -8.40 19.18 14.11
CA TYR A 47 -8.55 20.62 14.08
C TYR A 47 -10.02 21.01 14.15
N ARG A 48 -10.33 22.03 14.97
CA ARG A 48 -11.67 22.61 15.07
C ARG A 48 -11.93 23.54 13.88
N PRO A 49 -13.18 23.74 13.49
CA PRO A 49 -13.54 24.76 12.49
C PRO A 49 -12.94 26.13 12.86
N GLY A 50 -12.35 26.80 11.88
CA GLY A 50 -11.72 28.11 12.05
C GLY A 50 -10.30 28.12 12.62
N GLN A 51 -9.74 26.98 13.03
CA GLN A 51 -8.35 26.91 13.50
C GLN A 51 -7.30 26.95 12.37
N LEU A 52 -7.72 26.71 11.15
CA LEU A 52 -6.85 26.68 9.96
C LEU A 52 -7.33 27.72 8.95
N THR A 53 -6.36 28.38 8.30
CA THR A 53 -6.68 29.33 7.22
C THR A 53 -7.08 28.57 5.94
N PRO A 54 -7.80 29.23 5.00
CA PRO A 54 -8.08 28.65 3.68
C PRO A 54 -6.81 28.19 2.93
N GLU A 55 -5.70 28.93 3.04
CA GLU A 55 -4.42 28.61 2.42
C GLU A 55 -3.84 27.31 3.00
N GLN A 56 -3.89 27.16 4.34
CA GLN A 56 -3.45 25.91 5.00
C GLN A 56 -4.27 24.72 4.54
N LEU A 57 -5.59 24.86 4.42
CA LEU A 57 -6.48 23.78 3.98
C LEU A 57 -6.30 23.46 2.49
N ASN A 58 -6.04 24.47 1.66
CA ASN A 58 -5.91 24.31 0.21
C ASN A 58 -4.50 23.96 -0.26
N SER A 59 -3.46 24.09 0.56
CA SER A 59 -2.11 23.64 0.21
C SER A 59 -2.03 22.11 0.16
N SER A 60 -1.09 21.55 -0.63
CA SER A 60 -0.88 20.11 -0.69
C SER A 60 -0.39 19.53 0.65
N THR A 61 -0.37 18.21 0.76
CA THR A 61 0.18 17.52 1.95
C THR A 61 1.70 17.33 1.88
N ALA A 62 2.34 17.69 0.78
CA ALA A 62 3.78 17.47 0.57
C ALA A 62 4.67 18.18 1.60
N ASN A 63 4.25 19.32 2.11
CA ASN A 63 4.95 20.07 3.17
C ASN A 63 4.92 19.38 4.54
N LEU A 64 4.09 18.34 4.69
CA LEU A 64 4.03 17.54 5.91
C LEU A 64 5.00 16.35 5.89
N PHE A 65 5.54 15.97 4.73
CA PHE A 65 6.42 14.80 4.62
C PHE A 65 7.71 15.00 5.39
N THR A 66 8.05 14.01 6.22
CA THR A 66 9.24 14.08 7.10
C THR A 66 10.47 13.38 6.52
N GLY A 67 10.34 12.70 5.38
CA GLY A 67 11.42 11.98 4.73
C GLY A 67 11.31 12.00 3.21
N PRO A 68 12.38 11.56 2.51
CA PRO A 68 12.45 11.54 1.06
C PRO A 68 11.68 10.40 0.41
N SER A 69 11.22 9.41 1.17
CA SER A 69 10.56 8.21 0.68
C SER A 69 9.20 8.01 1.30
N ALA A 70 8.25 7.50 0.51
CA ALA A 70 7.07 6.84 1.04
C ALA A 70 7.37 5.36 1.33
N ASN A 71 6.64 4.78 2.27
CA ASN A 71 6.55 3.34 2.41
C ASN A 71 5.42 2.81 1.52
N VAL A 72 5.53 1.57 1.10
CA VAL A 72 4.42 0.87 0.46
C VAL A 72 4.07 -0.37 1.27
N PHE A 73 2.83 -0.77 1.20
CA PHE A 73 2.40 -2.00 1.83
C PHE A 73 1.57 -2.83 0.87
N ARG A 74 1.57 -4.14 1.08
CA ARG A 74 0.66 -5.06 0.43
C ARG A 74 0.32 -6.24 1.33
N ARG A 75 -0.82 -6.86 1.06
CA ARG A 75 -1.26 -8.08 1.70
C ARG A 75 -0.91 -9.28 0.84
N TYR A 76 -0.68 -10.41 1.48
CA TYR A 76 -0.43 -11.68 0.78
C TYR A 76 -1.01 -12.86 1.57
N PRO A 77 -1.29 -14.00 0.93
CA PRO A 77 -1.76 -15.21 1.60
C PRO A 77 -0.74 -15.72 2.61
N ARG A 78 -1.16 -16.00 3.85
CA ARG A 78 -0.28 -16.34 4.98
C ARG A 78 0.58 -17.59 4.72
N ASP A 79 0.03 -18.57 4.01
CA ASP A 79 0.73 -19.80 3.62
C ASP A 79 1.94 -19.57 2.71
N LYS A 80 2.10 -18.37 2.17
CA LYS A 80 3.22 -17.97 1.33
C LYS A 80 4.36 -17.29 2.09
N THR A 81 4.28 -17.14 3.41
CA THR A 81 5.21 -16.31 4.21
C THR A 81 6.68 -16.67 3.95
N ASP A 82 7.07 -17.95 4.05
CA ASP A 82 8.47 -18.36 3.85
C ASP A 82 8.97 -18.05 2.43
N ALA A 83 8.13 -18.32 1.43
CA ALA A 83 8.45 -18.01 0.04
C ALA A 83 8.55 -16.50 -0.20
N MET A 84 7.70 -15.68 0.45
CA MET A 84 7.76 -14.22 0.40
C MET A 84 9.05 -13.69 1.01
N VAL A 85 9.44 -14.17 2.20
CA VAL A 85 10.72 -13.82 2.82
C VAL A 85 11.86 -14.13 1.86
N LYS A 86 11.93 -15.37 1.36
CA LYS A 86 12.97 -15.84 0.44
C LYS A 86 13.01 -15.01 -0.85
N PHE A 87 11.87 -14.59 -1.39
CA PHE A 87 11.80 -13.78 -2.58
C PHE A 87 12.32 -12.36 -2.34
N TYR A 88 11.79 -11.66 -1.33
CA TYR A 88 12.15 -10.26 -1.08
C TYR A 88 13.57 -10.09 -0.52
N THR A 89 14.04 -10.99 0.36
CA THR A 89 15.38 -10.87 0.97
C THR A 89 16.45 -11.67 0.24
N GLY A 90 16.10 -12.73 -0.48
CA GLY A 90 17.02 -13.53 -1.28
C GLY A 90 17.08 -13.09 -2.73
N ALA A 91 16.01 -13.27 -3.50
CA ALA A 91 16.01 -12.98 -4.93
C ALA A 91 16.13 -11.48 -5.25
N LEU A 92 15.40 -10.61 -4.53
CA LEU A 92 15.49 -9.16 -4.65
C LEU A 92 16.60 -8.57 -3.78
N ALA A 93 17.15 -9.33 -2.83
CA ALA A 93 18.20 -8.93 -1.88
C ALA A 93 17.86 -7.63 -1.12
N LEU A 94 16.59 -7.40 -0.81
CA LEU A 94 16.20 -6.25 0.00
C LEU A 94 16.59 -6.48 1.47
N LYS A 95 16.99 -5.40 2.15
CA LYS A 95 17.38 -5.46 3.56
C LYS A 95 16.20 -5.90 4.42
N SER A 96 16.34 -7.04 5.12
CA SER A 96 15.37 -7.46 6.14
C SER A 96 15.40 -6.51 7.33
N LEU A 97 14.23 -6.10 7.80
CA LEU A 97 14.04 -5.31 9.01
C LEU A 97 13.25 -6.13 10.04
N SER A 98 13.28 -5.72 11.30
CA SER A 98 12.53 -6.41 12.36
C SER A 98 11.04 -6.45 12.03
N PRO A 99 10.41 -7.62 12.05
CA PRO A 99 8.98 -7.73 11.79
C PRO A 99 8.16 -7.08 12.90
N ILE A 100 6.95 -6.66 12.56
CA ILE A 100 6.00 -6.08 13.52
C ILE A 100 4.81 -7.01 13.68
N GLN A 101 4.47 -7.35 14.94
CA GLN A 101 3.20 -8.01 15.25
C GLN A 101 2.14 -6.94 15.48
N LEU A 102 1.19 -6.79 14.54
CA LEU A 102 0.13 -5.78 14.63
C LEU A 102 -1.04 -6.24 15.48
N THR A 103 -1.45 -7.50 15.34
CA THR A 103 -2.50 -8.15 16.12
C THR A 103 -2.08 -9.59 16.42
N ALA A 104 -2.83 -10.30 17.23
CA ALA A 104 -2.57 -11.73 17.50
C ALA A 104 -2.48 -12.60 16.24
N THR A 105 -3.13 -12.17 15.14
CA THR A 105 -3.20 -12.92 13.87
C THR A 105 -2.52 -12.25 12.71
N GLN A 106 -2.05 -10.99 12.84
CA GLN A 106 -1.47 -10.22 11.75
C GLN A 106 -0.02 -9.85 12.03
N GLN A 107 0.88 -10.45 11.26
CA GLN A 107 2.30 -10.13 11.25
C GLN A 107 2.64 -9.32 10.00
N MET A 108 3.50 -8.33 10.15
CA MET A 108 4.02 -7.52 9.06
C MET A 108 5.53 -7.75 8.94
N LEU A 109 5.94 -8.28 7.80
CA LEU A 109 7.35 -8.36 7.40
C LEU A 109 7.77 -7.02 6.80
N LEU A 110 8.95 -6.55 7.16
CA LEU A 110 9.46 -5.27 6.69
C LEU A 110 10.74 -5.48 5.89
N THR A 111 10.81 -4.85 4.71
CA THR A 111 12.03 -4.80 3.90
C THR A 111 12.38 -3.35 3.58
N GLY A 112 13.67 -3.01 3.71
CA GLY A 112 14.18 -1.66 3.41
C GLY A 112 14.37 -1.46 1.92
N VAL A 113 13.96 -0.29 1.40
CA VAL A 113 14.16 0.15 0.02
C VAL A 113 14.49 1.65 0.05
N GLY A 114 15.75 2.00 -0.12
CA GLY A 114 16.20 3.37 0.12
C GLY A 114 15.94 3.79 1.57
N HIS A 115 15.35 4.94 1.76
CA HIS A 115 14.88 5.43 3.07
C HIS A 115 13.46 4.97 3.40
N GLY A 116 12.79 4.25 2.49
CA GLY A 116 11.45 3.72 2.68
C GLY A 116 11.42 2.21 2.96
N GLN A 117 10.24 1.65 2.98
CA GLN A 117 10.00 0.25 3.28
C GLN A 117 8.94 -0.34 2.34
N ILE A 118 9.12 -1.61 1.98
CA ILE A 118 8.02 -2.46 1.52
C ILE A 118 7.55 -3.28 2.73
N LYS A 119 6.28 -3.10 3.08
CA LYS A 119 5.61 -3.73 4.23
C LYS A 119 4.70 -4.84 3.71
N LEU A 120 5.01 -6.07 4.10
CA LEU A 120 4.30 -7.27 3.65
C LEU A 120 3.45 -7.81 4.79
N SER A 121 2.13 -7.65 4.68
CA SER A 121 1.18 -8.08 5.70
C SER A 121 0.66 -9.49 5.41
N ALA A 122 0.98 -10.44 6.28
CA ALA A 122 0.56 -11.82 6.16
C ALA A 122 -0.94 -11.97 6.49
N GLY A 123 -1.65 -12.63 5.60
CA GLY A 123 -3.08 -12.89 5.74
C GLY A 123 -3.96 -11.76 5.19
N GLN A 124 -5.24 -12.05 5.09
CA GLN A 124 -6.26 -11.14 4.57
C GLN A 124 -7.39 -11.12 5.58
N GLN A 125 -7.68 -9.93 6.11
CA GLN A 125 -8.73 -9.74 7.10
C GLN A 125 -9.77 -8.73 6.60
N GLY A 126 -10.96 -8.79 7.17
CA GLY A 126 -12.04 -7.89 6.81
C GLY A 126 -12.48 -8.03 5.34
N ASN A 127 -12.87 -6.92 4.75
CA ASN A 127 -13.36 -6.84 3.36
C ASN A 127 -12.23 -6.72 2.32
N ARG A 128 -10.99 -6.55 2.77
CA ARG A 128 -9.84 -6.35 1.89
C ARG A 128 -9.19 -7.66 1.56
N LYS A 129 -9.55 -8.20 0.40
CA LYS A 129 -8.98 -9.43 -0.14
C LYS A 129 -7.96 -9.08 -1.21
N TYR A 130 -6.89 -9.86 -1.24
CA TYR A 130 -5.93 -9.80 -2.30
C TYR A 130 -6.57 -10.28 -3.61
N ASP A 131 -6.60 -9.41 -4.61
CA ASP A 131 -7.09 -9.73 -5.94
C ASP A 131 -6.22 -9.08 -7.02
N MET A 132 -5.47 -9.89 -7.72
CA MET A 132 -4.61 -9.49 -8.83
C MET A 132 -5.05 -10.12 -10.16
N ALA A 133 -6.31 -10.52 -10.27
CA ALA A 133 -6.85 -11.04 -11.52
C ALA A 133 -6.58 -10.09 -12.68
N GLY A 134 -6.13 -10.64 -13.81
CA GLY A 134 -5.72 -9.88 -14.99
C GLY A 134 -4.38 -9.12 -14.86
N GLY A 135 -3.63 -9.32 -13.77
CA GLY A 135 -2.28 -8.74 -13.59
C GLY A 135 -2.28 -7.21 -13.61
N VAL A 136 -1.29 -6.63 -14.29
CA VAL A 136 -1.07 -5.17 -14.35
C VAL A 136 -2.25 -4.39 -14.94
N THR A 137 -3.00 -4.99 -15.87
CA THR A 137 -4.10 -4.33 -16.58
C THR A 137 -5.50 -4.73 -16.12
N GLY A 138 -5.60 -5.74 -15.23
CA GLY A 138 -6.89 -6.36 -14.87
C GLY A 138 -7.72 -5.61 -13.85
N GLY A 139 -7.18 -4.61 -13.17
CA GLY A 139 -7.88 -3.84 -12.16
C GLY A 139 -7.34 -2.43 -12.02
N THR A 140 -8.10 -1.53 -11.38
CA THR A 140 -7.59 -0.22 -10.94
C THR A 140 -6.76 -0.35 -9.67
N GLY A 141 -6.15 0.75 -9.25
CA GLY A 141 -5.32 0.80 -8.05
C GLY A 141 -3.88 0.34 -8.26
N ILE A 142 -3.20 -0.04 -7.18
CA ILE A 142 -1.79 -0.45 -7.23
C ILE A 142 -1.71 -1.85 -7.82
N ARG A 143 -1.01 -1.97 -8.97
CA ARG A 143 -0.92 -3.21 -9.71
C ARG A 143 0.48 -3.82 -9.77
N TYR A 144 1.53 -3.04 -9.53
CA TYR A 144 2.90 -3.55 -9.44
C TYR A 144 3.79 -2.61 -8.63
N PHE A 145 4.91 -3.14 -8.12
CA PHE A 145 6.04 -2.34 -7.65
C PHE A 145 7.18 -2.41 -8.65
N ARG A 146 7.97 -1.34 -8.73
CA ARG A 146 9.13 -1.23 -9.61
C ARG A 146 10.38 -1.04 -8.78
N LEU A 147 11.39 -1.88 -9.04
CA LEU A 147 12.69 -1.84 -8.39
C LEU A 147 13.78 -1.74 -9.43
N THR A 148 14.77 -0.88 -9.19
CA THR A 148 15.88 -0.64 -10.12
C THR A 148 17.16 -1.26 -9.57
N PHE A 149 17.90 -1.96 -10.44
CA PHE A 149 19.17 -2.60 -10.11
C PHE A 149 20.24 -2.21 -11.14
N PRO A 150 21.53 -2.08 -10.72
CA PRO A 150 22.60 -1.68 -11.62
C PRO A 150 23.05 -2.82 -12.57
N ASP A 151 22.94 -4.06 -12.14
CA ASP A 151 23.55 -5.21 -12.83
C ASP A 151 22.60 -6.40 -12.98
N LYS A 152 22.43 -6.81 -14.25
CA LYS A 152 21.57 -7.93 -14.62
C LYS A 152 22.09 -9.27 -14.13
N LYS A 153 23.40 -9.49 -14.23
CA LYS A 153 24.00 -10.78 -13.85
C LYS A 153 23.78 -11.05 -12.37
N THR A 154 24.00 -10.03 -11.54
CA THR A 154 23.75 -10.10 -10.10
C THR A 154 22.31 -10.47 -9.78
N VAL A 155 21.33 -9.88 -10.47
CA VAL A 155 19.91 -10.23 -10.28
C VAL A 155 19.64 -11.69 -10.67
N LEU A 156 20.16 -12.13 -11.82
CA LEU A 156 19.98 -13.52 -12.27
C LEU A 156 20.60 -14.53 -11.28
N ASP A 157 21.81 -14.26 -10.78
CA ASP A 157 22.49 -15.10 -9.80
C ASP A 157 21.71 -15.19 -8.48
N ARG A 158 21.16 -14.06 -8.00
CA ARG A 158 20.32 -14.01 -6.79
C ARG A 158 19.05 -14.84 -6.94
N PHE A 159 18.37 -14.74 -8.09
CA PHE A 159 17.16 -15.53 -8.37
C PHE A 159 17.49 -17.03 -8.38
N ALA A 160 18.58 -17.45 -9.05
CA ALA A 160 19.03 -18.83 -9.09
C ALA A 160 19.37 -19.35 -7.68
N THR A 161 20.17 -18.60 -6.91
CA THR A 161 20.53 -18.95 -5.53
C THR A 161 19.32 -19.06 -4.61
N ALA A 162 18.34 -18.17 -4.80
CA ALA A 162 17.09 -18.22 -4.07
C ALA A 162 16.10 -19.27 -4.60
N GLY A 163 16.46 -20.04 -5.64
CA GLY A 163 15.64 -21.12 -6.20
C GLY A 163 14.38 -20.65 -6.93
N PHE A 164 14.42 -19.43 -7.48
CA PHE A 164 13.38 -18.90 -8.36
C PHE A 164 13.82 -19.00 -9.83
N ALA A 165 12.83 -19.03 -10.73
CA ALA A 165 13.10 -19.03 -12.16
C ALA A 165 13.84 -17.75 -12.57
N ALA A 166 14.84 -17.88 -13.46
CA ALA A 166 15.61 -16.74 -13.95
C ALA A 166 14.71 -15.76 -14.72
N PRO A 167 14.70 -14.46 -14.35
CA PRO A 167 13.94 -13.44 -15.06
C PRO A 167 14.41 -13.27 -16.51
N LYS A 168 13.47 -13.04 -17.43
CA LYS A 168 13.76 -12.76 -18.85
C LYS A 168 13.63 -11.27 -19.11
N PHE A 169 14.75 -10.60 -19.33
CA PHE A 169 14.80 -9.16 -19.54
C PHE A 169 14.57 -8.79 -21.01
N ALA A 170 13.81 -7.72 -21.23
CA ALA A 170 13.56 -7.10 -22.52
C ALA A 170 14.14 -5.67 -22.53
N LYS A 171 14.74 -5.27 -23.66
CA LYS A 171 15.27 -3.92 -23.86
C LYS A 171 14.16 -2.88 -23.90
N GLN A 172 14.31 -1.78 -23.17
CA GLN A 172 13.45 -0.62 -23.16
C GLN A 172 13.96 0.45 -24.17
N GLY A 173 13.13 1.47 -24.43
CA GLY A 173 13.50 2.52 -25.39
C GLY A 173 14.54 3.51 -24.88
N ASP A 174 14.79 3.54 -23.59
CA ASP A 174 15.71 4.45 -22.90
C ASP A 174 17.08 3.81 -22.60
N GLY A 175 17.36 2.65 -23.17
CA GLY A 175 18.62 1.91 -22.96
C GLY A 175 18.63 1.04 -21.72
N THR A 176 17.59 1.01 -20.91
CA THR A 176 17.42 0.06 -19.79
C THR A 176 16.95 -1.29 -20.30
N GLU A 177 17.02 -2.29 -19.44
CA GLU A 177 16.33 -3.58 -19.63
C GLU A 177 15.33 -3.77 -18.49
N ALA A 178 14.18 -4.37 -18.78
CA ALA A 178 13.17 -4.62 -17.76
C ALA A 178 12.58 -6.02 -17.88
N THR A 179 12.06 -6.52 -16.78
CA THR A 179 11.29 -7.77 -16.68
C THR A 179 10.15 -7.60 -15.68
N LEU A 180 9.07 -8.32 -15.90
CA LEU A 180 7.98 -8.44 -14.93
C LEU A 180 8.04 -9.84 -14.34
N VAL A 181 8.23 -9.94 -13.05
CA VAL A 181 8.14 -11.18 -12.29
C VAL A 181 6.94 -11.11 -11.34
N THR A 182 6.49 -12.27 -10.88
CA THR A 182 5.41 -12.35 -9.90
C THR A 182 5.98 -12.88 -8.61
N ASP A 183 5.73 -12.21 -7.49
CA ASP A 183 6.14 -12.71 -6.20
C ASP A 183 5.31 -13.95 -5.79
N PRO A 184 5.71 -14.72 -4.77
CA PRO A 184 4.98 -15.94 -4.36
C PRO A 184 3.52 -15.70 -3.92
N GLY A 185 3.17 -14.48 -3.58
CA GLY A 185 1.79 -14.06 -3.29
C GLY A 185 1.00 -13.64 -4.54
N GLY A 186 1.58 -13.73 -5.74
CA GLY A 186 0.92 -13.44 -7.00
C GLY A 186 0.99 -11.96 -7.45
N PHE A 187 1.78 -11.11 -6.76
CA PHE A 187 1.87 -9.67 -7.07
C PHE A 187 3.00 -9.37 -8.06
N PRO A 188 2.73 -8.56 -9.11
CA PRO A 188 3.74 -8.19 -10.09
C PRO A 188 4.82 -7.27 -9.52
N ILE A 189 6.07 -7.60 -9.80
CA ILE A 189 7.25 -6.78 -9.52
C ILE A 189 7.96 -6.52 -10.84
N GLU A 190 8.08 -5.28 -11.24
CA GLU A 190 8.90 -4.88 -12.36
C GLU A 190 10.34 -4.65 -11.88
N ILE A 191 11.27 -5.37 -12.46
CA ILE A 191 12.70 -5.23 -12.22
C ILE A 191 13.32 -4.50 -13.41
N VAL A 192 13.95 -3.37 -13.15
CA VAL A 192 14.62 -2.55 -14.18
C VAL A 192 16.12 -2.62 -13.98
N ILE A 193 16.85 -2.97 -15.01
CA ILE A 193 18.31 -2.89 -15.04
C ILE A 193 18.71 -1.57 -15.68
N LYS A 194 19.36 -0.74 -14.89
CA LYS A 194 19.87 0.57 -15.30
C LYS A 194 21.35 0.67 -14.88
N PRO A 195 22.30 0.52 -15.79
CA PRO A 195 23.72 0.65 -15.48
C PRO A 195 24.02 1.99 -14.78
N GLY A 196 24.80 1.93 -13.70
CA GLY A 196 25.10 3.11 -12.87
C GLY A 196 24.01 3.51 -11.88
N ALA A 197 22.84 2.87 -11.86
CA ALA A 197 21.88 3.04 -10.79
C ALA A 197 22.40 2.43 -9.48
N LYS A 198 21.84 2.88 -8.36
CA LYS A 198 22.03 2.19 -7.08
C LYS A 198 21.30 0.85 -7.09
N ASP A 199 21.69 -0.07 -6.21
CA ASP A 199 20.94 -1.30 -5.98
C ASP A 199 19.50 -0.96 -5.55
N GLY A 200 18.52 -1.80 -5.91
CA GLY A 200 17.10 -1.57 -5.62
C GLY A 200 16.79 -1.32 -4.15
N SER A 201 17.63 -1.84 -3.24
CA SER A 201 17.52 -1.56 -1.81
C SER A 201 17.82 -0.10 -1.44
N ASN A 202 18.40 0.69 -2.34
CA ASN A 202 18.86 2.06 -2.06
C ASN A 202 18.16 3.15 -2.90
N ASP A 203 17.44 2.79 -3.96
CA ASP A 203 16.83 3.75 -4.89
C ASP A 203 15.36 4.09 -4.60
N GLY A 204 14.79 3.48 -3.55
CA GLY A 204 13.36 3.59 -3.27
C GLY A 204 12.51 2.63 -4.11
N VAL A 205 11.20 2.75 -4.01
CA VAL A 205 10.25 1.90 -4.71
C VAL A 205 9.41 2.72 -5.69
N GLY A 206 9.26 2.22 -6.90
CA GLY A 206 8.25 2.69 -7.86
C GLY A 206 6.92 1.98 -7.63
N VAL A 207 5.82 2.68 -7.84
CA VAL A 207 4.46 2.16 -7.63
C VAL A 207 3.63 2.36 -8.88
N GLY A 208 3.25 1.28 -9.56
CA GLY A 208 2.37 1.32 -10.72
C GLY A 208 0.90 1.34 -10.32
N ILE A 209 0.18 2.39 -10.73
CA ILE A 209 -1.23 2.61 -10.39
C ILE A 209 -2.05 2.69 -11.67
N ASN A 210 -2.93 1.72 -11.88
CA ASN A 210 -3.91 1.76 -12.95
C ASN A 210 -5.11 2.61 -12.54
N SER A 211 -5.36 3.68 -13.27
CA SER A 211 -6.44 4.62 -12.98
C SER A 211 -7.63 4.44 -13.90
N SER A 212 -8.84 4.49 -13.34
CA SER A 212 -10.09 4.53 -14.11
C SER A 212 -10.28 5.86 -14.84
N ASN A 213 -9.79 6.96 -14.24
CA ASN A 213 -9.80 8.30 -14.81
C ASN A 213 -8.47 9.00 -14.53
N LEU A 214 -7.59 8.95 -15.54
CA LEU A 214 -6.22 9.43 -15.41
C LEU A 214 -6.13 10.92 -15.02
N GLU A 215 -6.99 11.78 -15.56
CA GLU A 215 -6.94 13.22 -15.27
C GLU A 215 -7.35 13.51 -13.80
N VAL A 216 -8.33 12.80 -13.28
CA VAL A 216 -8.77 12.94 -11.89
C VAL A 216 -7.68 12.46 -10.93
N SER A 217 -7.05 11.31 -11.22
CA SER A 217 -5.96 10.78 -10.42
C SER A 217 -4.70 11.65 -10.50
N ARG A 218 -4.34 12.15 -11.70
CA ARG A 218 -3.23 13.11 -11.87
C ARG A 218 -3.46 14.37 -11.05
N LYS A 219 -4.69 14.93 -11.06
CA LYS A 219 -5.05 16.08 -10.24
C LYS A 219 -4.88 15.77 -8.76
N PHE A 220 -5.36 14.61 -8.28
CA PHE A 220 -5.23 14.19 -6.88
C PHE A 220 -3.76 14.16 -6.45
N TYR A 221 -2.92 13.42 -7.16
CA TYR A 221 -1.51 13.26 -6.77
C TYR A 221 -0.72 14.56 -6.90
N ARG A 222 -1.03 15.42 -7.86
CA ARG A 222 -0.39 16.73 -8.03
C ARG A 222 -0.84 17.76 -6.99
N THR A 223 -2.16 17.90 -6.76
CA THR A 223 -2.68 19.04 -5.99
C THR A 223 -2.98 18.70 -4.53
N PHE A 224 -3.39 17.47 -4.23
CA PHE A 224 -3.65 17.06 -2.86
C PHE A 224 -2.40 16.46 -2.21
N VAL A 225 -1.82 15.42 -2.81
CA VAL A 225 -0.60 14.80 -2.29
C VAL A 225 0.59 15.74 -2.45
N GLY A 226 0.70 16.42 -3.59
CA GLY A 226 1.77 17.39 -3.88
C GLY A 226 3.03 16.74 -4.44
N LEU A 227 2.86 15.72 -5.29
CA LEU A 227 3.96 15.10 -6.02
C LEU A 227 4.22 15.86 -7.34
N ASP A 228 5.49 15.89 -7.74
CA ASP A 228 5.92 16.51 -8.97
C ASP A 228 5.61 15.61 -10.18
N GLU A 229 4.76 16.08 -11.08
CA GLU A 229 4.46 15.39 -12.32
C GLU A 229 5.61 15.53 -13.30
N ARG A 230 6.09 14.40 -13.84
CA ARG A 230 7.20 14.33 -14.78
C ARG A 230 6.72 13.99 -16.19
N LYS A 231 7.61 14.11 -17.19
CA LYS A 231 7.30 13.76 -18.57
C LYS A 231 6.84 12.31 -18.69
N PRO A 232 5.76 12.03 -19.45
CA PRO A 232 5.31 10.66 -19.69
C PRO A 232 6.41 9.81 -20.34
N ILE A 233 6.42 8.52 -19.98
CA ILE A 233 7.34 7.53 -20.55
C ILE A 233 6.56 6.41 -21.24
N LYS A 234 7.13 5.85 -22.31
CA LYS A 234 6.62 4.66 -22.97
C LYS A 234 7.30 3.44 -22.36
N ASP A 235 6.56 2.65 -21.64
CA ASP A 235 7.05 1.36 -21.15
C ASP A 235 6.76 0.29 -22.19
N LYS A 236 7.83 -0.23 -22.81
CA LYS A 236 7.71 -1.24 -23.87
C LYS A 236 7.36 -2.62 -23.32
N LEU A 237 7.83 -2.95 -22.10
CA LEU A 237 7.53 -4.22 -21.46
C LEU A 237 6.03 -4.34 -21.16
N LEU A 238 5.44 -3.29 -20.63
CA LEU A 238 4.03 -3.25 -20.26
C LEU A 238 3.12 -2.84 -21.43
N GLY A 239 3.69 -2.27 -22.50
CA GLY A 239 2.91 -1.70 -23.62
C GLY A 239 2.10 -0.46 -23.23
N LEU A 240 2.50 0.24 -22.18
CA LEU A 240 1.74 1.33 -21.55
C LEU A 240 2.46 2.68 -21.69
N THR A 241 1.67 3.76 -21.60
CA THR A 241 2.20 5.10 -21.31
C THR A 241 2.04 5.35 -19.83
N LEU A 242 3.16 5.58 -19.16
CA LEU A 242 3.22 5.85 -17.73
C LEU A 242 3.39 7.36 -17.51
N TYR A 243 2.68 7.90 -16.51
CA TYR A 243 2.76 9.29 -16.08
C TYR A 243 3.40 9.31 -14.69
N PRO A 244 4.73 9.59 -14.62
CA PRO A 244 5.45 9.54 -13.35
C PRO A 244 5.14 10.75 -12.48
N PHE A 245 4.89 10.50 -11.19
CA PHE A 245 4.74 11.48 -10.13
C PHE A 245 5.76 11.17 -9.06
N GLY A 246 6.71 12.05 -8.80
CA GLY A 246 7.80 11.76 -7.91
C GLY A 246 8.03 12.83 -6.86
N ARG A 247 8.52 12.38 -5.70
CA ARG A 247 9.11 13.22 -4.67
C ARG A 247 10.17 12.42 -3.93
N GLY A 248 11.41 12.95 -3.90
CA GLY A 248 12.54 12.20 -3.35
C GLY A 248 12.76 10.88 -4.08
N GLU A 249 12.79 9.77 -3.35
CA GLU A 249 13.09 8.44 -3.88
C GLU A 249 11.85 7.67 -4.40
N THR A 250 10.65 8.08 -4.01
CA THR A 250 9.43 7.38 -4.42
C THR A 250 8.86 7.99 -5.70
N THR A 251 8.52 7.13 -6.67
CA THR A 251 7.84 7.53 -7.91
C THR A 251 6.58 6.69 -8.09
N LEU A 252 5.44 7.36 -8.24
CA LEU A 252 4.19 6.73 -8.65
C LEU A 252 4.08 6.81 -10.18
N TYR A 253 3.76 5.71 -10.82
CA TYR A 253 3.56 5.61 -12.27
C TYR A 253 2.07 5.42 -12.54
N LEU A 254 1.35 6.52 -12.80
CA LEU A 254 -0.05 6.45 -13.18
C LEU A 254 -0.17 5.99 -14.62
N TYR A 255 -1.16 5.16 -14.91
CA TYR A 255 -1.51 4.74 -16.26
C TYR A 255 -2.99 4.40 -16.36
N HIS A 256 -3.47 4.23 -17.58
CA HIS A 256 -4.85 3.79 -17.84
C HIS A 256 -4.81 2.61 -18.80
N ALA A 257 -5.20 1.44 -18.32
CA ALA A 257 -5.14 0.19 -19.06
C ALA A 257 -6.52 -0.31 -19.54
N GLY A 258 -7.46 0.61 -19.78
CA GLY A 258 -8.76 0.28 -20.34
C GLY A 258 -9.95 0.46 -19.42
N LYS A 259 -11.18 0.31 -19.99
CA LYS A 259 -12.43 0.73 -19.38
C LYS A 259 -13.08 -0.30 -18.44
N ASN A 260 -12.63 -1.54 -18.46
CA ASN A 260 -13.29 -2.65 -17.76
C ASN A 260 -12.45 -3.20 -16.59
N ALA A 261 -11.62 -2.35 -16.00
CA ALA A 261 -10.80 -2.76 -14.85
C ALA A 261 -11.67 -2.89 -13.59
N HIS A 262 -11.49 -3.99 -12.85
CA HIS A 262 -12.11 -4.14 -11.54
C HIS A 262 -11.63 -3.05 -10.58
N PRO A 263 -12.50 -2.51 -9.71
CA PRO A 263 -12.07 -1.59 -8.67
C PRO A 263 -11.01 -2.21 -7.75
N ASP A 264 -10.06 -1.39 -7.27
CA ASP A 264 -9.12 -1.82 -6.25
C ASP A 264 -9.87 -2.22 -4.97
N ASN A 265 -9.47 -3.34 -4.39
CA ASN A 265 -9.99 -3.82 -3.11
C ASN A 265 -9.08 -3.46 -1.92
N GLY A 266 -8.05 -2.62 -2.14
CA GLY A 266 -7.10 -2.19 -1.14
C GLY A 266 -6.10 -3.25 -0.70
N SER A 267 -5.74 -4.16 -1.59
CA SER A 267 -4.70 -5.17 -1.32
C SER A 267 -3.30 -4.58 -1.16
N ALA A 268 -3.08 -3.36 -1.65
CA ALA A 268 -1.86 -2.59 -1.49
C ALA A 268 -2.18 -1.11 -1.20
N GLY A 269 -1.20 -0.36 -0.70
CA GLY A 269 -1.34 1.07 -0.43
C GLY A 269 0.00 1.76 -0.25
N ILE A 270 -0.05 3.09 -0.10
CA ILE A 270 1.09 3.98 0.07
C ILE A 270 1.02 4.60 1.46
N GLN A 271 2.14 4.63 2.18
CA GLN A 271 2.23 5.31 3.46
C GLN A 271 3.20 6.48 3.38
N TYR A 272 2.70 7.66 3.65
CA TYR A 272 3.49 8.87 3.83
C TYR A 272 3.75 9.09 5.32
N VAL A 273 5.02 9.22 5.71
CA VAL A 273 5.38 9.63 7.08
C VAL A 273 5.32 11.15 7.13
N VAL A 274 4.49 11.67 8.04
CA VAL A 274 4.15 13.10 8.09
C VAL A 274 4.37 13.68 9.48
N SER A 275 4.56 14.98 9.54
CA SER A 275 4.67 15.74 10.79
C SER A 275 3.32 16.00 11.47
N ASP A 276 2.21 15.99 10.72
CA ASP A 276 0.87 16.33 11.24
C ASP A 276 -0.24 15.55 10.48
N SER A 277 -0.63 14.38 10.99
CA SER A 277 -1.75 13.60 10.44
C SER A 277 -3.11 14.25 10.65
N PRO A 278 -3.40 14.92 11.79
CA PRO A 278 -4.59 15.75 11.95
C PRO A 278 -4.74 16.86 10.89
N LEU A 279 -3.64 17.48 10.46
CA LEU A 279 -3.70 18.47 9.38
C LEU A 279 -3.98 17.82 8.02
N ALA A 280 -3.43 16.63 7.76
CA ALA A 280 -3.77 15.87 6.55
C ALA A 280 -5.27 15.51 6.52
N ASP A 281 -5.85 15.10 7.64
CA ASP A 281 -7.30 14.85 7.80
C ASP A 281 -8.14 16.09 7.54
N ALA A 282 -7.75 17.24 8.12
CA ALA A 282 -8.45 18.52 7.91
C ALA A 282 -8.43 18.95 6.43
N LYS A 283 -7.27 18.84 5.78
CA LYS A 283 -7.13 19.10 4.33
C LYS A 283 -8.00 18.17 3.48
N ALA A 284 -8.06 16.89 3.83
CA ALA A 284 -8.88 15.91 3.13
C ALA A 284 -10.37 16.26 3.24
N LYS A 285 -10.85 16.56 4.44
CA LYS A 285 -12.24 16.96 4.69
C LYS A 285 -12.62 18.24 3.94
N ALA A 286 -11.76 19.26 3.96
CA ALA A 286 -11.98 20.52 3.26
C ALA A 286 -12.07 20.36 1.72
N ARG A 287 -11.46 19.31 1.18
CA ARG A 287 -11.44 19.02 -0.27
C ARG A 287 -12.32 17.84 -0.67
N HIS A 288 -13.14 17.35 0.25
CA HIS A 288 -14.03 16.20 0.02
C HIS A 288 -13.27 14.93 -0.45
N ILE A 289 -12.04 14.75 0.01
CA ILE A 289 -11.30 13.51 -0.21
C ILE A 289 -11.89 12.43 0.70
N ALA A 290 -12.11 11.25 0.14
CA ALA A 290 -12.69 10.13 0.87
C ALA A 290 -11.77 9.68 2.02
N VAL A 291 -12.32 9.64 3.22
CA VAL A 291 -11.65 9.13 4.42
C VAL A 291 -12.01 7.67 4.57
N GLU A 292 -11.03 6.80 4.38
CA GLU A 292 -11.20 5.36 4.54
C GLU A 292 -11.20 4.94 6.01
N THR A 293 -10.21 5.40 6.76
CA THR A 293 -10.12 5.19 8.20
C THR A 293 -9.88 6.53 8.87
N PRO A 294 -10.80 7.01 9.74
CA PRO A 294 -10.67 8.29 10.43
C PRO A 294 -9.40 8.36 11.30
N LEU A 295 -9.08 9.55 11.80
CA LEU A 295 -7.98 9.76 12.73
C LEU A 295 -8.00 8.74 13.87
N ASN A 296 -6.89 8.03 14.02
CA ASN A 296 -6.76 6.96 14.98
C ASN A 296 -5.34 6.87 15.56
N ARG A 297 -5.23 6.16 16.69
CA ARG A 297 -3.99 5.81 17.35
C ARG A 297 -3.80 4.30 17.28
N LEU A 298 -2.65 3.86 16.80
CA LEU A 298 -2.29 2.44 16.84
C LEU A 298 -1.86 2.08 18.27
N ALA A 299 -2.62 1.21 18.93
CA ALA A 299 -2.30 0.77 20.27
C ALA A 299 -0.91 0.10 20.34
N GLY A 300 -0.11 0.46 21.35
CA GLY A 300 1.27 -0.05 21.51
C GLY A 300 2.31 0.66 20.63
N PHE A 301 1.91 1.61 19.79
CA PHE A 301 2.81 2.41 18.96
C PHE A 301 2.54 3.90 19.18
N ASN A 302 3.58 4.71 19.21
CA ASN A 302 3.44 6.16 19.23
C ASN A 302 3.13 6.65 17.82
N LEU A 303 1.95 6.30 17.30
CA LEU A 303 1.54 6.48 15.93
C LEU A 303 0.12 7.05 15.84
N ILE A 304 -0.01 8.20 15.19
CA ILE A 304 -1.29 8.83 14.84
C ILE A 304 -1.47 8.71 13.32
N THR A 305 -2.64 8.26 12.87
CA THR A 305 -2.84 7.99 11.45
C THR A 305 -4.21 8.44 10.95
N VAL A 306 -4.28 8.69 9.64
CA VAL A 306 -5.52 8.80 8.88
C VAL A 306 -5.30 8.11 7.53
N TRP A 307 -6.30 7.37 7.05
CA TRP A 307 -6.23 6.67 5.77
C TRP A 307 -7.22 7.32 4.81
N LEU A 308 -6.70 7.76 3.69
CA LEU A 308 -7.45 8.48 2.67
C LEU A 308 -7.43 7.68 1.37
N ASN A 309 -8.53 7.70 0.64
CA ASN A 309 -8.57 7.07 -0.67
C ASN A 309 -8.28 8.07 -1.77
N ASP A 310 -7.52 7.63 -2.78
CA ASP A 310 -7.48 8.31 -4.05
C ASP A 310 -8.80 8.09 -4.83
N PRO A 311 -8.98 8.67 -6.02
CA PRO A 311 -10.21 8.51 -6.80
C PRO A 311 -10.57 7.06 -7.18
N ASP A 312 -9.62 6.15 -7.18
CA ASP A 312 -9.79 4.73 -7.50
C ASP A 312 -9.81 3.82 -6.26
N GLY A 313 -9.81 4.40 -5.05
CA GLY A 313 -9.85 3.65 -3.80
C GLY A 313 -8.46 3.21 -3.30
N VAL A 314 -7.37 3.69 -3.89
CA VAL A 314 -6.02 3.43 -3.37
C VAL A 314 -5.85 4.07 -2.00
N THR A 315 -5.47 3.27 -1.01
CA THR A 315 -5.17 3.75 0.32
C THR A 315 -3.90 4.62 0.32
N ASN A 316 -4.06 5.88 0.64
CA ASN A 316 -3.00 6.83 0.95
C ASN A 316 -2.98 7.05 2.47
N TYR A 317 -2.05 6.41 3.15
CA TYR A 317 -1.96 6.32 4.59
C TYR A 317 -1.00 7.38 5.14
N TYR A 318 -1.51 8.34 5.87
CA TYR A 318 -0.73 9.40 6.50
C TYR A 318 -0.41 9.02 7.94
N ALA A 319 0.87 8.85 8.25
CA ALA A 319 1.35 8.33 9.52
C ALA A 319 2.29 9.34 10.20
N GLN A 320 1.90 9.81 11.36
CA GLN A 320 2.71 10.68 12.22
C GLN A 320 3.33 9.87 13.34
N LEU A 321 4.64 9.93 13.44
CA LEU A 321 5.40 9.38 14.57
C LEU A 321 5.59 10.44 15.64
N GLY A 322 5.27 10.09 16.89
CA GLY A 322 5.43 10.98 18.04
C GLY A 322 4.28 11.96 18.25
N PRO A 323 4.41 12.83 19.25
CA PRO A 323 3.39 13.83 19.57
C PRO A 323 3.27 14.87 18.46
N ARG A 324 2.10 15.50 18.38
CA ARG A 324 1.86 16.63 17.48
C ARG A 324 2.82 17.77 17.82
N PRO A 325 3.46 18.41 16.83
CA PRO A 325 4.14 19.67 17.06
C PRO A 325 3.19 20.69 17.70
N ALA A 326 3.67 21.45 18.68
CA ALA A 326 2.89 22.55 19.24
C ALA A 326 2.45 23.48 18.09
N PRO A 327 1.19 23.97 18.06
CA PRO A 327 0.78 24.93 17.06
C PRO A 327 1.73 26.14 17.11
N ALA A 328 2.23 26.56 15.93
CA ALA A 328 3.01 27.78 15.84
C ALA A 328 2.19 28.89 16.54
N GLN A 329 2.72 29.48 17.59
CA GLN A 329 2.09 30.63 18.23
C GLN A 329 1.91 31.67 17.12
N ALA A 330 0.65 32.06 16.90
CA ALA A 330 0.37 33.20 16.04
C ALA A 330 1.25 34.35 16.54
N ALA A 331 2.15 34.82 15.65
CA ALA A 331 2.98 35.94 15.99
C ALA A 331 2.03 37.04 16.45
N SER A 332 2.03 37.32 17.75
CA SER A 332 1.32 38.46 18.32
C SER A 332 1.99 39.68 17.70
N GLY A 333 1.37 40.20 16.64
CA GLY A 333 1.75 41.48 16.08
C GLY A 333 1.57 42.54 17.17
N ASN A 334 2.67 43.12 17.59
CA ASN A 334 2.70 44.43 18.24
C ASN A 334 2.47 45.51 17.21
#